data_c1f8b009a6f3f0046810db3a93e2d7f2
#
_entry.id   c1f8b009a6f3f0046810db3a93e2d7f2
#
_cell.length_a   1.000
_cell.length_b   1.000
_cell.length_c   1.000
_cell.angle_alpha   90.00
_cell.angle_beta   90.00
_cell.angle_gamma   90.00
#
_symmetry.space_group_name_H-M   'P 1'
#
loop_
_entity.id
_entity.type
_entity.pdbx_description
1 polymer ?
#
loop_
_entity_poly.entity_id
_entity_poly.type
_entity_poly.pdbx_seq_one_letter_code
_entity_poly.pdbx_strand_id
1 'polypeptide(L)'
;EPASTIKPFVLTAALYSEKVNLSDKFNTNPGYKKMGRKTYRDVSNFGELTSEGVIIKSSNLGSIMILEKFNKKIFYDLLEHVGFGEKINLNFPSEVEGSLPHHSDWKKTDVRSLAQGYHCRVSPLQLAKAYSAIANNGLVINPRLIKKNKIDIFEDKKYEKEFNIVKNVIKKVIDEGSAQ
;
A
#
# COMPACT_ATOMS: atom_id res chain seq x y z
N GLU A 1 12.02 4.93 -1.31
CA GLU A 1 11.02 4.37 -0.38
C GLU A 1 9.70 5.11 -0.56
N PRO A 2 8.56 4.39 -0.75
CA PRO A 2 7.26 5.01 -1.01
C PRO A 2 6.65 5.72 0.21
N ALA A 3 7.13 5.49 1.41
CA ALA A 3 6.59 6.03 2.65
C ALA A 3 5.05 5.82 2.76
N SER A 4 4.30 6.77 3.28
CA SER A 4 2.85 6.60 3.52
C SER A 4 2.01 6.32 2.27
N THR A 5 2.56 6.50 1.07
CA THR A 5 1.83 6.14 -0.16
C THR A 5 1.62 4.63 -0.31
N ILE A 6 2.25 3.79 0.51
CA ILE A 6 2.02 2.34 0.54
C ILE A 6 0.73 1.94 1.27
N LYS A 7 0.22 2.77 2.18
CA LYS A 7 -0.88 2.41 3.09
C LYS A 7 -2.18 2.01 2.40
N PRO A 8 -2.58 2.60 1.26
CA PRO A 8 -3.71 2.09 0.49
C PRO A 8 -3.57 0.63 0.08
N PHE A 9 -2.35 0.20 -0.27
CA PHE A 9 -2.08 -1.20 -0.61
C PHE A 9 -2.11 -2.12 0.63
N VAL A 10 -1.72 -1.61 1.82
CA VAL A 10 -1.89 -2.35 3.09
C VAL A 10 -3.37 -2.61 3.34
N LEU A 11 -4.24 -1.61 3.15
CA LEU A 11 -5.69 -1.78 3.30
C LEU A 11 -6.26 -2.72 2.25
N THR A 12 -5.84 -2.62 0.98
CA THR A 12 -6.27 -3.53 -0.10
C THR A 12 -5.96 -4.98 0.26
N ALA A 13 -4.73 -5.28 0.67
CA ALA A 13 -4.32 -6.63 1.08
C ALA A 13 -5.09 -7.12 2.32
N ALA A 14 -5.35 -6.24 3.27
CA ALA A 14 -6.10 -6.54 4.47
C ALA A 14 -7.55 -6.95 4.17
N LEU A 15 -8.23 -6.18 3.32
CA LEU A 15 -9.60 -6.49 2.86
C LEU A 15 -9.63 -7.79 2.06
N TYR A 16 -8.68 -8.00 1.14
CA TYR A 16 -8.55 -9.24 0.37
C TYR A 16 -8.31 -10.47 1.25
N SER A 17 -7.63 -10.31 2.36
CA SER A 17 -7.40 -11.40 3.32
C SER A 17 -8.65 -11.82 4.09
N GLU A 18 -9.73 -11.04 4.03
CA GLU A 18 -10.98 -11.19 4.82
C GLU A 18 -10.75 -11.17 6.34
N LYS A 19 -9.57 -10.73 6.80
CA LYS A 19 -9.22 -10.64 8.23
C LYS A 19 -9.47 -9.26 8.82
N VAL A 20 -9.74 -8.28 7.97
CA VAL A 20 -9.97 -6.89 8.36
C VAL A 20 -11.10 -6.31 7.52
N ASN A 21 -12.01 -5.59 8.17
CA ASN A 21 -13.09 -4.83 7.55
C ASN A 21 -12.85 -3.32 7.73
N LEU A 22 -13.52 -2.48 6.94
CA LEU A 22 -13.37 -1.02 7.03
C LEU A 22 -13.70 -0.46 8.42
N SER A 23 -14.68 -1.07 9.11
CA SER A 23 -15.17 -0.65 10.44
C SER A 23 -14.35 -1.18 11.61
N ASP A 24 -13.38 -2.09 11.36
CA ASP A 24 -12.57 -2.64 12.44
C ASP A 24 -11.74 -1.55 13.11
N LYS A 25 -11.71 -1.58 14.43
CA LYS A 25 -11.11 -0.52 15.24
C LYS A 25 -9.70 -0.87 15.69
N PHE A 26 -8.84 0.13 15.68
CA PHE A 26 -7.44 0.07 16.07
C PHE A 26 -7.13 1.19 17.06
N ASN A 27 -6.73 0.82 18.27
CA ASN A 27 -6.36 1.80 19.30
C ASN A 27 -4.91 2.25 19.09
N THR A 28 -4.75 3.50 18.66
CA THR A 28 -3.44 4.13 18.42
C THR A 28 -2.94 4.97 19.59
N ASN A 29 -3.71 5.01 20.74
CA ASN A 29 -3.27 5.72 21.93
C ASN A 29 -1.94 5.17 22.47
N PRO A 30 -1.10 6.02 22.98
CA PRO A 30 -1.11 7.48 23.03
C PRO A 30 -0.39 8.14 21.84
N GLY A 31 -0.44 7.57 20.64
CA GLY A 31 0.24 8.05 19.43
C GLY A 31 1.65 7.48 19.26
N TYR A 32 2.08 6.58 20.15
CA TYR A 32 3.34 5.83 20.00
C TYR A 32 3.22 4.44 20.65
N LYS A 33 4.00 3.50 20.12
CA LYS A 33 4.03 2.14 20.67
C LYS A 33 5.43 1.53 20.55
N LYS A 34 5.97 1.04 21.67
CA LYS A 34 7.21 0.26 21.68
C LYS A 34 6.91 -1.17 21.23
N MET A 35 7.54 -1.62 20.16
CA MET A 35 7.36 -2.97 19.61
C MET A 35 8.75 -3.61 19.43
N GLY A 36 9.16 -4.43 20.40
CA GLY A 36 10.52 -4.93 20.49
C GLY A 36 11.51 -3.83 20.91
N ARG A 37 12.58 -3.64 20.12
CA ARG A 37 13.60 -2.61 20.38
C ARG A 37 13.28 -1.25 19.76
N LYS A 38 12.26 -1.16 18.92
CA LYS A 38 11.86 0.05 18.17
C LYS A 38 10.60 0.67 18.75
N THR A 39 10.53 2.01 18.78
CA THR A 39 9.31 2.76 19.05
C THR A 39 8.78 3.34 17.76
N TYR A 40 7.56 2.98 17.42
CA TYR A 40 6.82 3.51 16.27
C TYR A 40 5.91 4.64 16.73
N ARG A 41 5.71 5.65 15.88
CA ARG A 41 4.96 6.86 16.25
C ARG A 41 4.06 7.31 15.11
N ASP A 42 2.90 7.82 15.48
CA ASP A 42 2.08 8.66 14.63
C ASP A 42 2.52 10.13 14.74
N VAL A 43 2.07 10.97 13.82
CA VAL A 43 2.34 12.42 13.87
C VAL A 43 1.61 13.09 15.01
N SER A 44 0.51 12.49 15.48
CA SER A 44 -0.26 12.92 16.66
C SER A 44 -0.98 11.73 17.29
N ASN A 45 -1.59 11.92 18.46
CA ASN A 45 -2.47 10.93 19.04
C ASN A 45 -3.84 10.96 18.36
N PHE A 46 -4.15 9.95 17.56
CA PHE A 46 -5.43 9.84 16.87
C PHE A 46 -6.49 9.07 17.66
N GLY A 47 -6.15 8.51 18.81
CA GLY A 47 -7.09 7.73 19.60
C GLY A 47 -7.41 6.37 18.96
N GLU A 48 -8.69 6.02 18.94
CA GLU A 48 -9.19 4.83 18.28
C GLU A 48 -9.61 5.20 16.83
N LEU A 49 -9.04 4.51 15.84
CA LEU A 49 -9.33 4.70 14.42
C LEU A 49 -9.98 3.43 13.85
N THR A 50 -10.91 3.60 12.92
CA THR A 50 -11.33 2.50 12.03
C THR A 50 -10.22 2.18 11.01
N SER A 51 -10.29 1.03 10.34
CA SER A 51 -9.36 0.71 9.24
C SER A 51 -9.36 1.79 8.16
N GLU A 52 -10.53 2.33 7.84
CA GLU A 52 -10.69 3.46 6.93
C GLU A 52 -10.00 4.71 7.50
N GLY A 53 -10.26 5.03 8.77
CA GLY A 53 -9.66 6.17 9.47
C GLY A 53 -8.12 6.10 9.55
N VAL A 54 -7.55 4.88 9.62
CA VAL A 54 -6.09 4.68 9.55
C VAL A 54 -5.51 5.22 8.24
N ILE A 55 -6.20 5.03 7.12
CA ILE A 55 -5.76 5.55 5.83
C ILE A 55 -5.99 7.05 5.75
N ILE A 56 -7.18 7.53 6.14
CA ILE A 56 -7.54 8.94 6.10
C ILE A 56 -6.56 9.80 6.93
N LYS A 57 -6.22 9.36 8.14
CA LYS A 57 -5.27 10.05 9.03
C LYS A 57 -3.81 9.66 8.79
N SER A 58 -3.56 8.74 7.87
CA SER A 58 -2.21 8.23 7.57
C SER A 58 -1.48 7.70 8.81
N SER A 59 -2.18 7.00 9.71
CA SER A 59 -1.61 6.47 10.94
C SER A 59 -0.57 5.37 10.65
N ASN A 60 0.63 5.53 11.20
CA ASN A 60 1.69 4.53 11.13
C ASN A 60 1.36 3.33 12.04
N LEU A 61 0.87 3.61 13.25
CA LEU A 61 0.51 2.58 14.22
C LEU A 61 -0.65 1.74 13.72
N GLY A 62 -1.69 2.40 13.18
CA GLY A 62 -2.84 1.71 12.61
C GLY A 62 -2.44 0.82 11.43
N SER A 63 -1.61 1.32 10.52
CA SER A 63 -1.13 0.56 9.36
C SER A 63 -0.32 -0.69 9.77
N ILE A 64 0.56 -0.56 10.78
CA ILE A 64 1.29 -1.71 11.34
C ILE A 64 0.32 -2.73 11.92
N MET A 65 -0.65 -2.30 12.74
CA MET A 65 -1.62 -3.19 13.36
C MET A 65 -2.51 -3.89 12.34
N ILE A 66 -2.89 -3.22 11.25
CA ILE A 66 -3.62 -3.82 10.12
C ILE A 66 -2.77 -4.91 9.48
N LEU A 67 -1.52 -4.61 9.10
CA LEU A 67 -0.67 -5.58 8.40
C LEU A 67 -0.32 -6.79 9.29
N GLU A 68 -0.24 -6.63 10.60
CA GLU A 68 -0.01 -7.73 11.54
C GLU A 68 -1.22 -8.68 11.71
N LYS A 69 -2.42 -8.35 11.17
CA LYS A 69 -3.64 -9.18 11.27
C LYS A 69 -3.68 -10.35 10.28
N PHE A 70 -2.94 -10.27 9.19
CA PHE A 70 -3.00 -11.27 8.12
C PHE A 70 -1.62 -11.72 7.66
N ASN A 71 -1.58 -12.73 6.78
CA ASN A 71 -0.33 -13.28 6.30
C ASN A 71 0.42 -12.28 5.41
N LYS A 72 1.65 -11.96 5.77
CA LYS A 72 2.54 -11.05 5.03
C LYS A 72 2.71 -11.41 3.54
N LYS A 73 2.54 -12.70 3.18
CA LYS A 73 2.57 -13.17 1.79
C LYS A 73 1.49 -12.50 0.94
N ILE A 74 0.27 -12.29 1.49
CA ILE A 74 -0.83 -11.64 0.76
C ILE A 74 -0.43 -10.20 0.39
N PHE A 75 0.27 -9.50 1.29
CA PHE A 75 0.75 -8.15 1.02
C PHE A 75 1.88 -8.16 -0.02
N TYR A 76 2.80 -9.11 0.07
CA TYR A 76 3.85 -9.30 -0.92
C TYR A 76 3.27 -9.56 -2.32
N ASP A 77 2.34 -10.52 -2.43
CA ASP A 77 1.70 -10.89 -3.70
C ASP A 77 0.96 -9.69 -4.33
N LEU A 78 0.33 -8.84 -3.51
CA LEU A 78 -0.30 -7.61 -4.00
C LEU A 78 0.73 -6.60 -4.51
N LEU A 79 1.83 -6.37 -3.79
CA LEU A 79 2.87 -5.43 -4.21
C LEU A 79 3.55 -5.89 -5.52
N GLU A 80 3.81 -7.18 -5.64
CA GLU A 80 4.33 -7.80 -6.86
C GLU A 80 3.33 -7.64 -8.02
N HIS A 81 2.04 -7.93 -7.79
CA HIS A 81 0.96 -7.77 -8.78
C HIS A 81 0.88 -6.35 -9.34
N VAL A 82 1.07 -5.32 -8.52
CA VAL A 82 1.05 -3.92 -8.99
C VAL A 82 2.41 -3.43 -9.55
N GLY A 83 3.41 -4.33 -9.60
CA GLY A 83 4.70 -4.11 -10.27
C GLY A 83 5.82 -3.54 -9.40
N PHE A 84 5.76 -3.74 -8.07
CA PHE A 84 6.87 -3.40 -7.20
C PHE A 84 8.00 -4.42 -7.35
N GLY A 85 9.25 -3.95 -7.40
CA GLY A 85 10.42 -4.81 -7.53
C GLY A 85 10.71 -5.29 -8.95
N GLU A 86 9.96 -4.83 -9.96
CA GLU A 86 10.11 -5.22 -11.36
C GLU A 86 10.32 -4.01 -12.28
N LYS A 87 11.10 -4.19 -13.34
CA LYS A 87 11.20 -3.18 -14.41
C LYS A 87 9.87 -3.05 -15.14
N ILE A 88 9.53 -1.82 -15.52
CA ILE A 88 8.32 -1.54 -16.31
C ILE A 88 8.52 -1.93 -17.77
N ASN A 89 9.79 -2.06 -18.22
CA ASN A 89 10.18 -2.41 -19.59
C ASN A 89 9.75 -1.37 -20.64
N LEU A 90 10.02 -0.11 -20.34
CA LEU A 90 9.75 1.00 -21.26
C LEU A 90 10.73 1.08 -22.44
N ASN A 91 11.74 0.23 -22.48
CA ASN A 91 12.89 0.33 -23.40
C ASN A 91 13.64 1.68 -23.25
N PHE A 92 13.65 2.23 -22.05
CA PHE A 92 14.36 3.46 -21.73
C PHE A 92 15.70 3.15 -21.07
N PRO A 93 16.80 3.82 -21.49
CA PRO A 93 18.10 3.62 -20.85
C PRO A 93 18.06 3.89 -19.34
N SER A 94 18.74 3.06 -18.57
CA SER A 94 18.88 3.23 -17.09
C SER A 94 17.58 3.07 -16.29
N GLU A 95 16.60 2.34 -16.82
CA GLU A 95 15.41 1.99 -16.03
C GLU A 95 15.78 1.18 -14.78
N VAL A 96 15.29 1.62 -13.62
CA VAL A 96 15.55 0.95 -12.33
C VAL A 96 14.37 0.05 -11.95
N GLU A 97 14.68 -1.15 -11.45
CA GLU A 97 13.67 -2.12 -11.00
C GLU A 97 13.19 -1.89 -9.57
N GLY A 98 13.83 -0.97 -8.83
CA GLY A 98 13.53 -0.83 -7.41
C GLY A 98 14.04 -2.02 -6.57
N SER A 99 13.37 -2.32 -5.46
CA SER A 99 13.67 -3.47 -4.62
C SER A 99 12.47 -3.85 -3.77
N LEU A 100 12.00 -5.06 -3.89
CA LEU A 100 11.01 -5.68 -3.02
C LEU A 100 11.59 -7.02 -2.53
N PRO A 101 12.22 -7.06 -1.32
CA PRO A 101 12.73 -8.31 -0.76
C PRO A 101 11.62 -9.37 -0.67
N HIS A 102 11.95 -10.64 -0.92
CA HIS A 102 10.96 -11.72 -0.88
C HIS A 102 10.37 -11.87 0.53
N HIS A 103 9.08 -12.15 0.62
CA HIS A 103 8.34 -12.18 1.91
C HIS A 103 8.88 -13.22 2.91
N SER A 104 9.55 -14.29 2.46
CA SER A 104 10.18 -15.29 3.34
C SER A 104 11.21 -14.66 4.27
N ASP A 105 11.94 -13.66 3.77
CA ASP A 105 13.05 -13.02 4.47
C ASP A 105 12.59 -11.92 5.44
N TRP A 106 11.32 -11.53 5.39
CA TRP A 106 10.79 -10.46 6.25
C TRP A 106 10.70 -10.90 7.71
N LYS A 107 11.47 -10.24 8.56
CA LYS A 107 11.33 -10.29 10.02
C LYS A 107 10.13 -9.43 10.45
N LYS A 108 9.70 -9.55 11.70
CA LYS A 108 8.64 -8.70 12.26
C LYS A 108 8.94 -7.19 12.13
N THR A 109 10.20 -6.81 12.27
CA THR A 109 10.65 -5.41 12.08
C THR A 109 10.47 -4.93 10.64
N ASP A 110 10.67 -5.80 9.67
CA ASP A 110 10.60 -5.48 8.26
C ASP A 110 9.12 -5.34 7.83
N VAL A 111 8.25 -6.22 8.31
CA VAL A 111 6.79 -6.11 8.14
C VAL A 111 6.28 -4.77 8.67
N ARG A 112 6.73 -4.35 9.86
CA ARG A 112 6.36 -3.05 10.45
C ARG A 112 6.92 -1.86 9.67
N SER A 113 8.10 -2.01 9.11
CA SER A 113 8.69 -0.98 8.24
C SER A 113 7.93 -0.87 6.93
N LEU A 114 7.60 -2.01 6.30
CA LEU A 114 6.80 -2.07 5.08
C LEU A 114 5.40 -1.47 5.25
N ALA A 115 4.75 -1.68 6.40
CA ALA A 115 3.46 -1.06 6.71
C ALA A 115 3.47 0.47 6.65
N GLN A 116 4.67 1.07 6.75
CA GLN A 116 4.90 2.51 6.70
C GLN A 116 5.55 2.95 5.37
N GLY A 117 5.84 1.99 4.46
CA GLY A 117 6.48 2.22 3.17
C GLY A 117 8.00 2.34 3.21
N TYR A 118 8.62 1.73 4.21
CA TYR A 118 10.07 1.52 4.26
C TYR A 118 10.42 0.06 3.94
N HIS A 119 11.70 -0.26 3.79
CA HIS A 119 12.19 -1.61 3.47
C HIS A 119 11.84 -2.10 2.05
N CYS A 120 11.32 -1.24 1.19
CA CYS A 120 11.20 -1.44 -0.26
C CYS A 120 11.60 -0.16 -1.00
N ARG A 121 11.97 -0.28 -2.27
CA ARG A 121 12.32 0.85 -3.13
C ARG A 121 11.53 0.75 -4.42
N VAL A 122 10.94 1.86 -4.82
CA VAL A 122 10.17 1.97 -6.06
C VAL A 122 10.55 3.24 -6.79
N SER A 123 10.53 3.21 -8.10
CA SER A 123 10.61 4.43 -8.91
C SER A 123 9.27 5.18 -8.86
N PRO A 124 9.26 6.50 -9.11
CA PRO A 124 8.01 7.24 -9.22
C PRO A 124 7.06 6.65 -10.27
N LEU A 125 7.60 6.08 -11.33
CA LEU A 125 6.81 5.48 -12.40
C LEU A 125 6.18 4.14 -11.99
N GLN A 126 6.90 3.30 -11.23
CA GLN A 126 6.33 2.10 -10.62
C GLN A 126 5.20 2.45 -9.65
N LEU A 127 5.39 3.50 -8.84
CA LEU A 127 4.36 3.96 -7.92
C LEU A 127 3.12 4.47 -8.70
N ALA A 128 3.31 5.24 -9.77
CA ALA A 128 2.22 5.69 -10.64
C ALA A 128 1.49 4.50 -11.29
N LYS A 129 2.22 3.47 -11.77
CA LYS A 129 1.64 2.22 -12.28
C LYS A 129 0.78 1.55 -11.21
N ALA A 130 1.28 1.40 -9.99
CA ALA A 130 0.54 0.79 -8.88
C ALA A 130 -0.74 1.57 -8.55
N TYR A 131 -0.68 2.90 -8.49
CA TYR A 131 -1.85 3.74 -8.29
C TYR A 131 -2.84 3.70 -9.45
N SER A 132 -2.38 3.39 -10.68
CA SER A 132 -3.29 3.18 -11.80
C SER A 132 -4.25 2.01 -11.56
N ALA A 133 -3.84 0.96 -10.83
CA ALA A 133 -4.71 -0.14 -10.43
C ALA A 133 -5.86 0.34 -9.54
N ILE A 134 -5.57 1.22 -8.58
CA ILE A 134 -6.62 1.81 -7.72
C ILE A 134 -7.57 2.68 -8.55
N ALA A 135 -7.03 3.52 -9.45
CA ALA A 135 -7.82 4.43 -10.29
C ALA A 135 -8.71 3.67 -11.27
N ASN A 136 -8.24 2.57 -11.83
CA ASN A 136 -8.88 1.78 -12.88
C ASN A 136 -9.53 0.48 -12.38
N ASN A 137 -9.99 0.47 -11.12
CA ASN A 137 -10.76 -0.63 -10.56
C ASN A 137 -10.02 -1.99 -10.64
N GLY A 138 -8.74 -1.98 -10.29
CA GLY A 138 -7.91 -3.18 -10.25
C GLY A 138 -7.11 -3.45 -11.53
N LEU A 139 -7.40 -2.75 -12.63
CA LEU A 139 -6.65 -2.92 -13.87
C LEU A 139 -5.28 -2.25 -13.78
N VAL A 140 -4.22 -3.05 -13.83
CA VAL A 140 -2.84 -2.56 -13.88
C VAL A 140 -2.49 -2.16 -15.32
N ILE A 141 -2.22 -0.88 -15.52
CA ILE A 141 -1.85 -0.34 -16.84
C ILE A 141 -0.34 -0.15 -16.91
N ASN A 142 0.30 -0.75 -17.90
CA ASN A 142 1.72 -0.50 -18.16
C ASN A 142 1.91 0.89 -18.79
N PRO A 143 2.71 1.78 -18.19
CA PRO A 143 3.06 3.06 -18.77
C PRO A 143 3.75 2.91 -20.12
N ARG A 144 3.63 3.91 -20.98
CA ARG A 144 4.26 3.93 -22.31
C ARG A 144 4.81 5.31 -22.62
N LEU A 145 5.95 5.34 -23.30
CA LEU A 145 6.55 6.58 -23.80
C LEU A 145 5.94 7.01 -25.15
N ILE A 146 5.48 6.05 -25.93
CA ILE A 146 4.94 6.31 -27.27
C ILE A 146 3.46 5.92 -27.28
N LYS A 147 2.61 6.83 -27.79
CA LYS A 147 1.18 6.56 -27.98
C LYS A 147 0.98 5.43 -29.00
N LYS A 148 0.29 4.38 -28.60
CA LYS A 148 -0.15 3.28 -29.48
C LYS A 148 -1.68 3.26 -29.54
N ASN A 149 -2.23 2.78 -30.65
CA ASN A 149 -3.69 2.71 -30.85
C ASN A 149 -4.38 1.64 -29.98
N LYS A 150 -3.63 0.65 -29.48
CA LYS A 150 -4.14 -0.37 -28.53
C LYS A 150 -3.44 -0.23 -27.20
N ILE A 151 -4.21 -0.33 -26.13
CA ILE A 151 -3.72 -0.39 -24.75
C ILE A 151 -3.58 -1.87 -24.40
N ASP A 152 -2.38 -2.32 -24.01
CA ASP A 152 -2.21 -3.65 -23.44
C ASP A 152 -2.71 -3.56 -21.99
N ILE A 153 -3.94 -4.00 -21.76
CA ILE A 153 -4.54 -4.09 -20.43
C ILE A 153 -4.24 -5.50 -19.92
N PHE A 154 -3.65 -5.57 -18.76
CA PHE A 154 -3.53 -6.83 -18.05
C PHE A 154 -4.85 -7.05 -17.30
N GLU A 155 -5.71 -7.92 -17.83
CA GLU A 155 -7.06 -8.18 -17.28
C GLU A 155 -7.03 -9.13 -16.06
N ASP A 156 -6.11 -8.94 -15.13
CA ASP A 156 -6.18 -9.66 -13.87
C ASP A 156 -7.04 -8.87 -12.86
N LYS A 157 -8.23 -9.40 -12.58
CA LYS A 157 -9.22 -8.80 -11.68
C LYS A 157 -9.10 -9.27 -10.24
N LYS A 158 -8.00 -9.89 -9.87
CA LYS A 158 -7.79 -10.52 -8.56
C LYS A 158 -8.17 -9.63 -7.37
N TYR A 159 -7.90 -8.33 -7.46
CA TYR A 159 -8.13 -7.35 -6.38
C TYR A 159 -9.17 -6.27 -6.76
N GLU A 160 -10.01 -6.50 -7.77
CA GLU A 160 -10.94 -5.49 -8.30
C GLU A 160 -11.86 -4.93 -7.22
N LYS A 161 -12.47 -5.81 -6.42
CA LYS A 161 -13.41 -5.44 -5.34
C LYS A 161 -12.73 -4.55 -4.30
N GLU A 162 -11.55 -4.94 -3.84
CA GLU A 162 -10.81 -4.25 -2.79
C GLU A 162 -10.28 -2.90 -3.28
N PHE A 163 -9.76 -2.82 -4.50
CA PHE A 163 -9.34 -1.56 -5.10
C PHE A 163 -10.49 -0.58 -5.28
N ASN A 164 -11.69 -1.05 -5.64
CA ASN A 164 -12.88 -0.19 -5.71
C ASN A 164 -13.25 0.39 -4.34
N ILE A 165 -13.16 -0.40 -3.28
CA ILE A 165 -13.39 0.07 -1.91
C ILE A 165 -12.32 1.11 -1.53
N VAL A 166 -11.04 0.78 -1.71
CA VAL A 166 -9.91 1.65 -1.34
C VAL A 166 -9.89 2.95 -2.13
N LYS A 167 -10.30 2.94 -3.40
CA LYS A 167 -10.49 4.15 -4.22
C LYS A 167 -11.42 5.16 -3.55
N ASN A 168 -12.52 4.68 -2.95
CA ASN A 168 -13.47 5.56 -2.23
C ASN A 168 -12.87 6.06 -0.91
N VAL A 169 -12.08 5.24 -0.21
CA VAL A 169 -11.37 5.67 1.00
C VAL A 169 -10.35 6.77 0.69
N ILE A 170 -9.59 6.63 -0.41
CA ILE A 170 -8.60 7.65 -0.82
C ILE A 170 -9.26 8.98 -1.14
N LYS A 171 -10.46 9.01 -1.73
CA LYS A 171 -11.20 10.26 -1.96
C LYS A 171 -11.43 11.03 -0.66
N LYS A 172 -11.78 10.35 0.43
CA LYS A 172 -11.96 10.97 1.75
C LYS A 172 -10.67 11.53 2.35
N VAL A 173 -9.49 11.06 1.93
CA VAL A 173 -8.20 11.64 2.37
C VAL A 173 -8.06 13.10 1.96
N ILE A 174 -8.66 13.50 0.84
CA ILE A 174 -8.65 14.88 0.34
C ILE A 174 -9.57 15.75 1.22
N ASP A 175 -10.75 15.24 1.54
CA ASP A 175 -11.80 16.04 2.21
C ASP A 175 -11.61 16.09 3.74
N GLU A 176 -11.13 14.99 4.35
CA GLU A 176 -11.11 14.77 5.80
C GLU A 176 -9.71 14.47 6.37
N GLY A 177 -8.73 14.29 5.51
CA GLY A 177 -7.46 13.66 5.86
C GLY A 177 -6.25 14.57 5.84
N SER A 178 -5.09 13.93 5.64
CA SER A 178 -3.76 14.54 5.68
C SER A 178 -3.38 15.29 4.39
N ALA A 179 -4.26 15.32 3.38
CA ALA A 179 -4.03 15.99 2.10
C ALA A 179 -4.72 17.38 2.00
N GLN A 180 -5.22 17.90 3.12
CA GLN A 180 -5.75 19.28 3.22
C GLN A 180 -4.64 20.30 3.23
#